data_59d4f5c1d4669573fa7b2a606d8e5b72
#
_entry.id   59d4f5c1d4669573fa7b2a606d8e5b72
#
_cell.length_a   1.000
_cell.length_b   1.000
_cell.length_c   1.000
_cell.angle_alpha   90.00
_cell.angle_beta   90.00
_cell.angle_gamma   90.00
#
_symmetry.space_group_name_H-M   'P 1'
#
loop_
_entity.id
_entity.type
_entity.pdbx_description
1 polymer ?
#
loop_
_entity_poly.entity_id
_entity_poly.type
_entity_poly.pdbx_seq_one_letter_code
_entity_poly.pdbx_strand_id
1 'polypeptide(L)'
;LIDQNYMGDVDEKQLEEGIYKGFISGLDDPYSVYYDEEETKSLYETTEGEYQGIGAVLSQNMNTGIITLVQIYDDSPAMKAGLKDNDILYKVNGEEVTGVELTEVVSHIKGEKGTTVEMTVLRGADNEEVTVTATRDTVEAQTVKYRMMDGQIGYVSVSEFDSVTYDQYQKALKDLEGQGMKGLVVDLRNNPGGNLNTVCDMLDLMLPKGLIVYTEDKD
;
A
#
# COMPACT_ATOMS: atom_id res chain seq x y z
N LEU A 1 14.78 -27.69 28.03
CA LEU A 1 13.64 -28.64 28.09
C LEU A 1 13.05 -28.86 26.70
N ILE A 2 12.84 -27.80 25.90
CA ILE A 2 12.33 -27.91 24.52
C ILE A 2 13.34 -28.70 23.69
N ASP A 3 14.59 -28.27 23.62
CA ASP A 3 15.66 -28.93 22.84
C ASP A 3 15.90 -30.41 23.21
N GLN A 4 15.55 -30.82 24.43
CA GLN A 4 15.75 -32.19 24.92
C GLN A 4 14.55 -33.11 24.67
N ASN A 5 13.36 -32.55 24.46
CA ASN A 5 12.12 -33.33 24.45
C ASN A 5 11.24 -33.10 23.22
N TYR A 6 11.49 -32.04 22.46
CA TYR A 6 10.77 -31.79 21.22
C TYR A 6 11.42 -32.56 20.06
N MET A 7 10.61 -33.26 19.27
CA MET A 7 11.11 -34.14 18.21
C MET A 7 11.27 -33.46 16.84
N GLY A 8 10.88 -32.18 16.72
CA GLY A 8 11.07 -31.39 15.51
C GLY A 8 12.25 -30.44 15.63
N ASP A 9 12.56 -29.75 14.53
CA ASP A 9 13.55 -28.69 14.53
C ASP A 9 13.03 -27.48 15.33
N VAL A 10 13.91 -26.90 16.14
CA VAL A 10 13.59 -25.71 16.97
C VAL A 10 14.20 -24.48 16.34
N ASP A 11 13.35 -23.57 15.91
CA ASP A 11 13.76 -22.21 15.51
C ASP A 11 13.76 -21.31 16.75
N GLU A 12 14.97 -21.03 17.28
CA GLU A 12 15.14 -20.20 18.47
C GLU A 12 14.61 -18.78 18.28
N LYS A 13 14.79 -18.19 17.06
CA LYS A 13 14.31 -16.86 16.73
C LYS A 13 12.77 -16.82 16.77
N GLN A 14 12.13 -17.80 16.17
CA GLN A 14 10.66 -17.90 16.17
C GLN A 14 10.09 -18.09 17.58
N LEU A 15 10.78 -18.82 18.45
CA LEU A 15 10.40 -18.95 19.86
C LEU A 15 10.53 -17.63 20.62
N GLU A 16 11.61 -16.88 20.40
CA GLU A 16 11.85 -15.57 21.01
C GLU A 16 10.78 -14.57 20.59
N GLU A 17 10.49 -14.46 19.29
CA GLU A 17 9.42 -13.63 18.74
C GLU A 17 8.05 -14.00 19.35
N GLY A 18 7.79 -15.30 19.49
CA GLY A 18 6.57 -15.80 20.15
C GLY A 18 6.42 -15.35 21.61
N ILE A 19 7.53 -15.22 22.34
CA ILE A 19 7.54 -14.71 23.72
C ILE A 19 7.14 -13.22 23.73
N TYR A 20 7.75 -12.39 22.87
CA TYR A 20 7.44 -10.97 22.80
C TYR A 20 5.97 -10.71 22.38
N LYS A 21 5.50 -11.40 21.36
CA LYS A 21 4.09 -11.34 20.91
C LYS A 21 3.13 -11.75 22.04
N GLY A 22 3.43 -12.85 22.75
CA GLY A 22 2.63 -13.31 23.89
C GLY A 22 2.66 -12.36 25.08
N PHE A 23 3.78 -11.72 25.36
CA PHE A 23 3.90 -10.76 26.45
C PHE A 23 3.04 -9.52 26.23
N ILE A 24 3.09 -8.95 25.02
CA ILE A 24 2.29 -7.76 24.65
C ILE A 24 0.81 -8.13 24.57
N SER A 25 0.46 -9.30 24.04
CA SER A 25 -0.96 -9.74 23.97
C SER A 25 -1.60 -9.90 25.36
N GLY A 26 -0.77 -10.09 26.41
CA GLY A 26 -1.24 -10.14 27.81
C GLY A 26 -1.78 -8.82 28.36
N LEU A 27 -1.62 -7.70 27.63
CA LEU A 27 -2.20 -6.40 27.99
C LEU A 27 -3.70 -6.33 27.72
N ASP A 28 -4.23 -7.25 26.91
CA ASP A 28 -5.64 -7.26 26.45
C ASP A 28 -6.07 -5.93 25.80
N ASP A 29 -5.12 -5.26 25.14
CA ASP A 29 -5.33 -4.01 24.42
C ASP A 29 -5.15 -4.25 22.92
N PRO A 30 -6.20 -4.05 22.10
CA PRO A 30 -6.16 -4.31 20.66
C PRO A 30 -5.21 -3.38 19.87
N TYR A 31 -4.79 -2.26 20.49
CA TYR A 31 -3.87 -1.29 19.87
C TYR A 31 -2.41 -1.52 20.23
N SER A 32 -2.14 -2.36 21.24
CA SER A 32 -0.78 -2.71 21.65
C SER A 32 -0.32 -3.94 20.89
N VAL A 33 0.57 -3.76 19.93
CA VAL A 33 1.07 -4.83 19.05
C VAL A 33 2.60 -4.85 19.08
N TYR A 34 3.18 -6.05 19.16
CA TYR A 34 4.60 -6.28 18.90
C TYR A 34 4.77 -6.63 17.44
N TYR A 35 5.65 -5.93 16.76
CA TYR A 35 6.07 -6.21 15.38
C TYR A 35 7.50 -6.76 15.38
N ASP A 36 7.74 -7.86 14.68
CA ASP A 36 9.09 -8.33 14.39
C ASP A 36 9.77 -7.42 13.33
N GLU A 37 11.00 -7.76 12.95
CA GLU A 37 11.80 -6.94 12.03
C GLU A 37 11.12 -6.76 10.65
N GLU A 38 10.56 -7.84 10.10
CA GLU A 38 9.86 -7.80 8.80
C GLU A 38 8.53 -7.05 8.88
N GLU A 39 7.75 -7.34 9.93
CA GLU A 39 6.49 -6.64 10.20
C GLU A 39 6.73 -5.15 10.43
N THR A 40 7.79 -4.80 11.17
CA THR A 40 8.20 -3.41 11.42
C THR A 40 8.57 -2.72 10.10
N LYS A 41 9.38 -3.37 9.25
CA LYS A 41 9.72 -2.83 7.93
C LYS A 41 8.49 -2.61 7.07
N SER A 42 7.57 -3.58 7.03
CA SER A 42 6.32 -3.48 6.29
C SER A 42 5.43 -2.33 6.80
N LEU A 43 5.37 -2.14 8.13
CA LEU A 43 4.65 -1.03 8.74
C LEU A 43 5.23 0.33 8.33
N TYR A 44 6.56 0.47 8.32
CA TYR A 44 7.21 1.70 7.86
C TYR A 44 6.95 1.94 6.37
N GLU A 45 7.10 0.93 5.51
CA GLU A 45 6.79 1.05 4.08
C GLU A 45 5.35 1.55 3.86
N THR A 46 4.39 1.02 4.62
CA THR A 46 2.99 1.44 4.54
C THR A 46 2.80 2.87 5.05
N THR A 47 3.43 3.23 6.17
CA THR A 47 3.27 4.57 6.78
C THR A 47 3.97 5.66 5.97
N GLU A 48 5.11 5.35 5.37
CA GLU A 48 5.83 6.28 4.50
C GLU A 48 5.17 6.38 3.12
N GLY A 49 4.47 5.34 2.69
CA GLY A 49 3.87 5.26 1.36
C GLY A 49 4.91 5.03 0.26
N GLU A 50 6.11 4.60 0.61
CA GLU A 50 7.18 4.24 -0.33
C GLU A 50 7.60 2.79 -0.13
N TYR A 51 7.76 2.07 -1.22
CA TYR A 51 8.24 0.68 -1.20
C TYR A 51 9.04 0.34 -2.45
N GLN A 52 9.81 -0.74 -2.38
CA GLN A 52 10.56 -1.24 -3.54
C GLN A 52 9.73 -2.31 -4.27
N GLY A 53 9.36 -2.00 -5.50
CA GLY A 53 8.50 -2.88 -6.29
C GLY A 53 8.20 -2.36 -7.69
N ILE A 54 7.00 -2.65 -8.19
CA ILE A 54 6.61 -2.32 -9.57
C ILE A 54 5.52 -1.24 -9.69
N GLY A 55 4.83 -0.86 -8.61
CA GLY A 55 3.77 0.16 -8.64
C GLY A 55 2.46 -0.35 -9.21
N ALA A 56 1.90 -1.37 -8.57
CA ALA A 56 0.59 -1.92 -8.88
C ALA A 56 -0.15 -2.30 -7.59
N VAL A 57 -1.46 -2.10 -7.58
CA VAL A 57 -2.36 -2.60 -6.54
C VAL A 57 -2.96 -3.92 -7.02
N LEU A 58 -2.81 -4.95 -6.20
CA LEU A 58 -3.35 -6.27 -6.46
C LEU A 58 -4.52 -6.58 -5.53
N SER A 59 -5.50 -7.32 -6.03
CA SER A 59 -6.61 -7.83 -5.24
C SER A 59 -6.87 -9.28 -5.56
N GLN A 60 -7.11 -10.10 -4.54
CA GLN A 60 -7.42 -11.51 -4.70
C GLN A 60 -8.90 -11.79 -4.42
N ASN A 61 -9.52 -12.51 -5.30
CA ASN A 61 -10.86 -13.05 -5.06
C ASN A 61 -10.74 -14.30 -4.18
N MET A 62 -11.19 -14.21 -2.94
CA MET A 62 -11.06 -15.27 -1.92
C MET A 62 -11.78 -16.58 -2.30
N ASN A 63 -12.77 -16.56 -3.21
CA ASN A 63 -13.49 -17.75 -3.62
C ASN A 63 -12.81 -18.49 -4.78
N THR A 64 -12.15 -17.74 -5.67
CA THR A 64 -11.54 -18.30 -6.90
C THR A 64 -10.02 -18.34 -6.84
N GLY A 65 -9.39 -17.65 -5.89
CA GLY A 65 -7.94 -17.47 -5.81
C GLY A 65 -7.35 -16.60 -6.92
N ILE A 66 -8.19 -16.02 -7.79
CA ILE A 66 -7.74 -15.17 -8.90
C ILE A 66 -7.22 -13.85 -8.36
N ILE A 67 -6.02 -13.46 -8.81
CA ILE A 67 -5.38 -12.19 -8.47
C ILE A 67 -5.50 -11.25 -9.68
N THR A 68 -6.00 -10.04 -9.43
CA THR A 68 -6.20 -9.02 -10.46
C THR A 68 -5.39 -7.77 -10.12
N LEU A 69 -4.75 -7.16 -11.12
CA LEU A 69 -4.12 -5.86 -11.02
C LEU A 69 -5.22 -4.79 -11.10
N VAL A 70 -5.68 -4.31 -9.95
CA VAL A 70 -6.83 -3.38 -9.89
C VAL A 70 -6.46 -1.95 -10.21
N GLN A 71 -5.19 -1.60 -10.05
CA GLN A 71 -4.65 -0.29 -10.40
C GLN A 71 -3.17 -0.39 -10.72
N ILE A 72 -2.75 0.22 -11.81
CA ILE A 72 -1.34 0.47 -12.14
C ILE A 72 -1.06 1.95 -11.87
N TYR A 73 0.00 2.23 -11.11
CA TYR A 73 0.38 3.62 -10.81
C TYR A 73 0.98 4.30 -12.04
N ASP A 74 0.69 5.58 -12.18
CA ASP A 74 1.26 6.41 -13.24
C ASP A 74 2.79 6.44 -13.11
N ASP A 75 3.49 6.45 -14.24
CA ASP A 75 4.96 6.47 -14.33
C ASP A 75 5.69 5.32 -13.63
N SER A 76 4.97 4.31 -13.15
CA SER A 76 5.51 3.15 -12.44
C SER A 76 6.28 2.17 -13.35
N PRO A 77 7.13 1.31 -12.76
CA PRO A 77 7.73 0.17 -13.48
C PRO A 77 6.70 -0.74 -14.15
N ALA A 78 5.55 -0.98 -13.50
CA ALA A 78 4.47 -1.80 -14.05
C ALA A 78 3.87 -1.18 -15.32
N MET A 79 3.60 0.13 -15.30
CA MET A 79 3.13 0.86 -16.48
C MET A 79 4.15 0.82 -17.61
N LYS A 80 5.43 1.08 -17.30
CA LYS A 80 6.53 1.04 -18.29
C LYS A 80 6.73 -0.34 -18.90
N ALA A 81 6.48 -1.41 -18.14
CA ALA A 81 6.49 -2.78 -18.63
C ALA A 81 5.28 -3.14 -19.48
N GLY A 82 4.24 -2.31 -19.50
CA GLY A 82 3.03 -2.53 -20.31
C GLY A 82 1.92 -3.31 -19.60
N LEU A 83 1.96 -3.44 -18.29
CA LEU A 83 0.83 -3.93 -17.48
C LEU A 83 -0.32 -2.93 -17.51
N LYS A 84 -1.55 -3.41 -17.34
CA LYS A 84 -2.76 -2.60 -17.38
C LYS A 84 -3.70 -2.94 -16.24
N ASP A 85 -4.56 -1.99 -15.89
CA ASP A 85 -5.65 -2.23 -14.98
C ASP A 85 -6.54 -3.37 -15.50
N ASN A 86 -6.98 -4.22 -14.57
CA ASN A 86 -7.79 -5.42 -14.80
C ASN A 86 -7.05 -6.58 -15.50
N ASP A 87 -5.74 -6.53 -15.67
CA ASP A 87 -4.96 -7.72 -16.02
C ASP A 87 -5.08 -8.75 -14.89
N ILE A 88 -5.29 -10.01 -15.22
CA ILE A 88 -5.31 -11.12 -14.28
C ILE A 88 -3.90 -11.70 -14.19
N LEU A 89 -3.31 -11.69 -13.00
CA LEU A 89 -1.98 -12.25 -12.78
C LEU A 89 -2.04 -13.77 -12.83
N TYR A 90 -1.28 -14.36 -13.74
CA TYR A 90 -1.25 -15.81 -13.96
C TYR A 90 0.05 -16.45 -13.48
N LYS A 91 1.22 -15.84 -13.83
CA LYS A 91 2.53 -16.33 -13.40
C LYS A 91 3.44 -15.20 -12.92
N VAL A 92 4.31 -15.55 -11.96
CA VAL A 92 5.44 -14.71 -11.52
C VAL A 92 6.71 -15.54 -11.64
N ASN A 93 7.72 -15.03 -12.37
CA ASN A 93 8.97 -15.73 -12.67
C ASN A 93 8.78 -17.16 -13.24
N GLY A 94 7.72 -17.34 -14.04
CA GLY A 94 7.38 -18.62 -14.66
C GLY A 94 6.52 -19.57 -13.79
N GLU A 95 6.32 -19.27 -12.52
CA GLU A 95 5.51 -20.07 -11.60
C GLU A 95 4.07 -19.58 -11.57
N GLU A 96 3.10 -20.50 -11.65
CA GLU A 96 1.67 -20.19 -11.59
C GLU A 96 1.29 -19.74 -10.18
N VAL A 97 0.54 -18.62 -10.07
CA VAL A 97 0.15 -18.01 -8.80
C VAL A 97 -1.35 -18.08 -8.50
N THR A 98 -2.13 -18.77 -9.34
CA THR A 98 -3.57 -18.95 -9.10
C THR A 98 -3.81 -19.77 -7.83
N GLY A 99 -4.52 -19.19 -6.86
CA GLY A 99 -4.80 -19.83 -5.58
C GLY A 99 -3.67 -19.77 -4.54
N VAL A 100 -2.53 -19.17 -4.89
CA VAL A 100 -1.47 -18.83 -3.92
C VAL A 100 -1.90 -17.61 -3.12
N GLU A 101 -1.57 -17.56 -1.84
CA GLU A 101 -1.88 -16.42 -0.96
C GLU A 101 -1.30 -15.11 -1.51
N LEU A 102 -2.11 -14.03 -1.48
CA LEU A 102 -1.74 -12.74 -2.06
C LEU A 102 -0.45 -12.17 -1.45
N THR A 103 -0.27 -12.31 -0.15
CA THR A 103 0.93 -11.83 0.56
C THR A 103 2.20 -12.52 0.06
N GLU A 104 2.14 -13.82 -0.18
CA GLU A 104 3.24 -14.60 -0.75
C GLU A 104 3.55 -14.12 -2.18
N VAL A 105 2.54 -13.96 -3.02
CA VAL A 105 2.71 -13.47 -4.40
C VAL A 105 3.30 -12.07 -4.41
N VAL A 106 2.82 -11.17 -3.55
CA VAL A 106 3.36 -9.81 -3.41
C VAL A 106 4.83 -9.83 -2.98
N SER A 107 5.23 -10.75 -2.10
CA SER A 107 6.64 -10.87 -1.69
C SER A 107 7.57 -11.22 -2.85
N HIS A 108 7.10 -12.01 -3.82
CA HIS A 108 7.86 -12.35 -5.03
C HIS A 108 7.89 -11.21 -6.05
N ILE A 109 6.87 -10.34 -6.06
CA ILE A 109 6.81 -9.16 -6.93
C ILE A 109 7.65 -8.02 -6.39
N LYS A 110 7.59 -7.75 -5.07
CA LYS A 110 8.49 -6.82 -4.38
C LYS A 110 9.94 -7.30 -4.48
N GLY A 111 10.89 -6.43 -4.19
CA GLY A 111 12.31 -6.77 -4.14
C GLY A 111 13.19 -5.58 -4.46
N GLU A 112 14.47 -5.77 -4.35
CA GLU A 112 15.51 -4.74 -4.46
C GLU A 112 15.39 -3.91 -5.74
N LYS A 113 15.50 -2.59 -5.60
CA LYS A 113 15.56 -1.65 -6.72
C LYS A 113 16.62 -2.06 -7.74
N GLY A 114 16.24 -2.03 -9.01
CA GLY A 114 17.11 -2.40 -10.13
C GLY A 114 17.07 -3.89 -10.49
N THR A 115 16.49 -4.75 -9.67
CA THR A 115 16.23 -6.14 -10.03
C THR A 115 14.98 -6.27 -10.91
N THR A 116 14.80 -7.40 -11.58
CA THR A 116 13.68 -7.62 -12.48
C THR A 116 12.72 -8.68 -11.94
N VAL A 117 11.46 -8.57 -12.33
CA VAL A 117 10.44 -9.61 -12.16
C VAL A 117 9.72 -9.85 -13.47
N GLU A 118 9.61 -11.13 -13.86
CA GLU A 118 8.81 -11.53 -15.01
C GLU A 118 7.39 -11.86 -14.55
N MET A 119 6.40 -11.32 -15.24
CA MET A 119 4.99 -11.59 -14.97
C MET A 119 4.27 -11.99 -16.24
N THR A 120 3.46 -13.03 -16.15
CA THR A 120 2.51 -13.40 -17.20
C THR A 120 1.10 -13.06 -16.70
N VAL A 121 0.38 -12.28 -17.48
CA VAL A 121 -0.99 -11.89 -17.18
C VAL A 121 -1.95 -12.38 -18.26
N LEU A 122 -3.20 -12.61 -17.89
CA LEU A 122 -4.30 -12.85 -18.83
C LEU A 122 -5.05 -11.54 -19.05
N ARG A 123 -5.12 -11.10 -20.29
CA ARG A 123 -5.66 -9.81 -20.68
C ARG A 123 -6.92 -9.93 -21.55
N GLY A 124 -7.90 -9.09 -21.24
CA GLY A 124 -9.12 -8.96 -22.02
C GLY A 124 -10.07 -10.15 -21.92
N ALA A 125 -11.15 -10.11 -22.71
CA ALA A 125 -12.19 -11.14 -22.66
C ALA A 125 -11.74 -12.51 -23.19
N ASP A 126 -10.71 -12.52 -24.03
CA ASP A 126 -10.17 -13.74 -24.66
C ASP A 126 -9.06 -14.38 -23.81
N ASN A 127 -8.72 -13.78 -22.65
CA ASN A 127 -7.63 -14.21 -21.76
C ASN A 127 -6.29 -14.39 -22.51
N GLU A 128 -5.93 -13.40 -23.33
CA GLU A 128 -4.66 -13.41 -24.04
C GLU A 128 -3.49 -13.41 -23.04
N GLU A 129 -2.59 -14.39 -23.14
CA GLU A 129 -1.40 -14.43 -22.32
C GLU A 129 -0.39 -13.36 -22.79
N VAL A 130 -0.07 -12.43 -21.88
CA VAL A 130 0.93 -11.38 -22.10
C VAL A 130 2.02 -11.52 -21.04
N THR A 131 3.26 -11.78 -21.48
CA THR A 131 4.41 -11.84 -20.59
C THR A 131 5.19 -10.54 -20.68
N VAL A 132 5.49 -9.94 -19.55
CA VAL A 132 6.25 -8.70 -19.40
C VAL A 132 7.34 -8.86 -18.34
N THR A 133 8.40 -8.07 -18.47
CA THR A 133 9.45 -7.97 -17.45
C THR A 133 9.47 -6.53 -16.92
N ALA A 134 9.24 -6.35 -15.63
CA ALA A 134 9.33 -5.08 -14.96
C ALA A 134 10.65 -4.98 -14.18
N THR A 135 11.30 -3.81 -14.23
CA THR A 135 12.46 -3.52 -13.39
C THR A 135 11.96 -2.81 -12.14
N ARG A 136 12.21 -3.39 -10.96
CA ARG A 136 11.78 -2.82 -9.68
C ARG A 136 12.44 -1.48 -9.42
N ASP A 137 11.69 -0.57 -8.83
CA ASP A 137 12.18 0.74 -8.42
C ASP A 137 11.55 1.13 -7.07
N THR A 138 12.00 2.23 -6.48
CA THR A 138 11.25 2.88 -5.41
C THR A 138 9.96 3.43 -6.00
N VAL A 139 8.84 3.07 -5.42
CA VAL A 139 7.50 3.45 -5.86
C VAL A 139 6.80 4.16 -4.73
N GLU A 140 6.22 5.31 -5.03
CA GLU A 140 5.32 6.02 -4.11
C GLU A 140 3.88 5.52 -4.31
N ALA A 141 3.19 5.24 -3.21
CA ALA A 141 1.77 4.93 -3.24
C ALA A 141 0.97 6.13 -3.73
N GLN A 142 0.06 5.92 -4.68
CA GLN A 142 -0.80 6.98 -5.19
C GLN A 142 -2.05 7.09 -4.30
N THR A 143 -1.94 7.84 -3.22
CA THR A 143 -3.00 8.01 -2.22
C THR A 143 -3.98 9.12 -2.55
N VAL A 144 -3.65 10.00 -3.50
CA VAL A 144 -4.48 11.14 -3.91
C VAL A 144 -4.87 11.04 -5.38
N LYS A 145 -6.17 11.07 -5.65
CA LYS A 145 -6.73 11.22 -7.01
C LYS A 145 -7.58 12.48 -7.06
N TYR A 146 -7.51 13.23 -8.15
CA TYR A 146 -8.26 14.48 -8.26
C TYR A 146 -8.74 14.74 -9.68
N ARG A 147 -9.77 15.56 -9.78
CA ARG A 147 -10.31 16.05 -11.06
C ARG A 147 -11.11 17.33 -10.86
N MET A 148 -11.21 18.12 -11.90
CA MET A 148 -12.20 19.21 -11.96
C MET A 148 -13.56 18.63 -12.36
N MET A 149 -14.60 19.00 -11.59
CA MET A 149 -15.99 18.70 -11.89
C MET A 149 -16.68 19.92 -12.51
N ASP A 150 -17.88 19.71 -13.05
CA ASP A 150 -18.71 20.80 -13.54
C ASP A 150 -18.95 21.87 -12.47
N GLY A 151 -19.04 23.13 -12.90
CA GLY A 151 -19.19 24.26 -11.97
C GLY A 151 -17.91 24.71 -11.30
N GLN A 152 -16.75 24.28 -11.78
CA GLN A 152 -15.42 24.60 -11.22
C GLN A 152 -15.26 24.10 -9.78
N ILE A 153 -15.78 22.89 -9.51
CA ILE A 153 -15.61 22.21 -8.23
C ILE A 153 -14.46 21.22 -8.36
N GLY A 154 -13.42 21.42 -7.57
CA GLY A 154 -12.34 20.44 -7.41
C GLY A 154 -12.84 19.25 -6.60
N TYR A 155 -12.60 18.05 -7.10
CA TYR A 155 -12.85 16.81 -6.38
C TYR A 155 -11.50 16.14 -6.11
N VAL A 156 -11.22 15.86 -4.84
CA VAL A 156 -10.00 15.18 -4.39
C VAL A 156 -10.41 14.00 -3.54
N SER A 157 -9.99 12.80 -3.92
CA SER A 157 -10.14 11.58 -3.14
C SER A 157 -8.82 11.20 -2.51
N VAL A 158 -8.83 10.94 -1.20
CA VAL A 158 -7.65 10.51 -0.42
C VAL A 158 -7.94 9.12 0.14
N SER A 159 -7.18 8.12 -0.30
CA SER A 159 -7.39 6.72 0.09
C SER A 159 -6.85 6.41 1.47
N GLU A 160 -5.74 7.02 1.87
CA GLU A 160 -5.07 6.88 3.17
C GLU A 160 -4.13 8.07 3.40
N PHE A 161 -3.62 8.20 4.63
CA PHE A 161 -2.74 9.32 4.99
C PHE A 161 -1.33 8.82 5.27
N ASP A 162 -0.57 8.56 4.21
CA ASP A 162 0.86 8.24 4.27
C ASP A 162 1.71 9.51 4.24
N SER A 163 2.99 9.41 4.48
CA SER A 163 3.90 10.56 4.41
C SER A 163 3.90 11.24 3.04
N VAL A 164 3.75 10.47 1.95
CA VAL A 164 3.69 10.98 0.56
C VAL A 164 2.38 11.71 0.22
N THR A 165 1.32 11.51 1.02
CA THR A 165 -0.03 12.02 0.73
C THR A 165 -0.07 13.55 0.75
N TYR A 166 0.69 14.20 1.64
CA TYR A 166 0.72 15.65 1.73
C TYR A 166 1.18 16.32 0.43
N ASP A 167 2.28 15.87 -0.13
CA ASP A 167 2.84 16.44 -1.37
C ASP A 167 1.91 16.20 -2.56
N GLN A 168 1.32 15.02 -2.66
CA GLN A 168 0.31 14.69 -3.68
C GLN A 168 -0.93 15.58 -3.53
N TYR A 169 -1.40 15.80 -2.31
CA TYR A 169 -2.55 16.66 -2.03
C TYR A 169 -2.26 18.12 -2.36
N GLN A 170 -1.09 18.64 -1.95
CA GLN A 170 -0.66 19.98 -2.29
C GLN A 170 -0.57 20.22 -3.80
N LYS A 171 -0.03 19.23 -4.53
CA LYS A 171 0.00 19.25 -6.00
C LYS A 171 -1.40 19.28 -6.59
N ALA A 172 -2.30 18.42 -6.11
CA ALA A 172 -3.69 18.38 -6.56
C ALA A 172 -4.40 19.73 -6.37
N LEU A 173 -4.24 20.35 -5.21
CA LEU A 173 -4.82 21.67 -4.95
C LEU A 173 -4.27 22.73 -5.91
N LYS A 174 -2.95 22.81 -6.09
CA LYS A 174 -2.31 23.79 -7.01
C LYS A 174 -2.80 23.63 -8.45
N ASP A 175 -2.93 22.37 -8.91
CA ASP A 175 -3.42 22.11 -10.26
C ASP A 175 -4.89 22.50 -10.42
N LEU A 176 -5.75 22.20 -9.45
CA LEU A 176 -7.17 22.55 -9.47
C LEU A 176 -7.37 24.07 -9.37
N GLU A 177 -6.60 24.77 -8.53
CA GLU A 177 -6.59 26.22 -8.45
C GLU A 177 -6.15 26.85 -9.77
N GLY A 178 -5.11 26.32 -10.40
CA GLY A 178 -4.66 26.74 -11.73
C GLY A 178 -5.72 26.56 -12.83
N GLN A 179 -6.63 25.62 -12.66
CA GLN A 179 -7.78 25.39 -13.54
C GLN A 179 -8.99 26.28 -13.17
N GLY A 180 -8.88 27.14 -12.15
CA GLY A 180 -9.93 28.07 -11.73
C GLY A 180 -10.97 27.45 -10.80
N MET A 181 -10.57 26.53 -9.93
CA MET A 181 -11.41 25.94 -8.89
C MET A 181 -12.06 27.02 -8.02
N LYS A 182 -13.35 26.89 -7.74
CA LYS A 182 -14.15 27.77 -6.87
C LYS A 182 -14.68 27.09 -5.61
N GLY A 183 -14.65 25.79 -5.55
CA GLY A 183 -15.04 25.00 -4.39
C GLY A 183 -14.33 23.65 -4.43
N LEU A 184 -14.20 23.01 -3.26
CA LEU A 184 -13.48 21.77 -3.09
C LEU A 184 -14.37 20.74 -2.40
N VAL A 185 -14.35 19.52 -2.90
CA VAL A 185 -14.89 18.31 -2.25
C VAL A 185 -13.71 17.39 -1.95
N VAL A 186 -13.49 17.09 -0.68
CA VAL A 186 -12.53 16.07 -0.24
C VAL A 186 -13.30 14.80 0.11
N ASP A 187 -13.00 13.72 -0.59
CA ASP A 187 -13.63 12.42 -0.41
C ASP A 187 -12.70 11.49 0.38
N LEU A 188 -13.13 11.14 1.59
CA LEU A 188 -12.44 10.24 2.51
C LEU A 188 -13.16 8.89 2.68
N ARG A 189 -14.08 8.56 1.80
CA ARG A 189 -14.80 7.28 1.88
C ARG A 189 -13.83 6.12 1.72
N ASN A 190 -13.95 5.13 2.62
CA ASN A 190 -13.05 3.97 2.74
C ASN A 190 -11.60 4.30 3.12
N ASN A 191 -11.32 5.54 3.57
CA ASN A 191 -10.01 5.88 4.11
C ASN A 191 -9.91 5.33 5.54
N PRO A 192 -8.94 4.44 5.85
CA PRO A 192 -8.79 3.84 7.19
C PRO A 192 -8.11 4.77 8.20
N GLY A 193 -7.56 5.91 7.74
CA GLY A 193 -6.73 6.80 8.55
C GLY A 193 -5.28 6.84 8.04
N GLY A 194 -4.33 6.96 8.97
CA GLY A 194 -2.90 6.97 8.69
C GLY A 194 -2.15 7.96 9.59
N ASN A 195 -1.14 8.62 9.05
CA ASN A 195 -0.24 9.50 9.77
C ASN A 195 -0.94 10.81 10.20
N LEU A 196 -1.00 11.05 11.50
CA LEU A 196 -1.63 12.24 12.08
C LEU A 196 -0.98 13.55 11.61
N ASN A 197 0.35 13.59 11.51
CA ASN A 197 1.07 14.79 11.06
C ASN A 197 0.67 15.14 9.62
N THR A 198 0.60 14.15 8.73
CA THR A 198 0.15 14.34 7.35
C THR A 198 -1.24 14.97 7.29
N VAL A 199 -2.18 14.50 8.12
CA VAL A 199 -3.53 15.09 8.21
C VAL A 199 -3.47 16.53 8.69
N CYS A 200 -2.67 16.83 9.71
CA CYS A 200 -2.51 18.18 10.24
C CYS A 200 -1.94 19.12 9.18
N ASP A 201 -0.90 18.71 8.47
CA ASP A 201 -0.27 19.50 7.42
C ASP A 201 -1.25 19.76 6.25
N MET A 202 -2.05 18.78 5.87
CA MET A 202 -3.12 18.95 4.87
C MET A 202 -4.20 19.92 5.33
N LEU A 203 -4.60 19.88 6.61
CA LEU A 203 -5.59 20.81 7.18
C LEU A 203 -5.04 22.22 7.28
N ASP A 204 -3.76 22.39 7.56
CA ASP A 204 -3.09 23.72 7.59
C ASP A 204 -3.12 24.42 6.23
N LEU A 205 -3.23 23.69 5.11
CA LEU A 205 -3.42 24.29 3.79
C LEU A 205 -4.80 24.92 3.60
N MET A 206 -5.78 24.53 4.40
CA MET A 206 -7.19 24.91 4.18
C MET A 206 -7.79 25.72 5.33
N LEU A 207 -7.26 25.56 6.54
CA LEU A 207 -7.83 26.17 7.74
C LEU A 207 -7.07 27.44 8.14
N PRO A 208 -7.75 28.42 8.74
CA PRO A 208 -7.08 29.55 9.37
C PRO A 208 -6.27 29.06 10.57
N LYS A 209 -5.24 29.83 10.96
CA LYS A 209 -4.40 29.52 12.12
C LYS A 209 -5.24 29.24 13.37
N GLY A 210 -5.10 28.04 13.93
CA GLY A 210 -5.81 27.60 15.13
C GLY A 210 -5.33 26.23 15.59
N LEU A 211 -5.89 25.74 16.69
CA LEU A 211 -5.68 24.38 17.14
C LEU A 211 -6.44 23.41 16.23
N ILE A 212 -5.77 22.44 15.67
CA ILE A 212 -6.37 21.37 14.85
C ILE A 212 -6.71 20.15 15.74
N VAL A 213 -5.71 19.66 16.47
CA VAL A 213 -5.82 18.48 17.33
C VAL A 213 -4.81 18.59 18.47
N TYR A 214 -5.09 17.94 19.59
CA TYR A 214 -4.12 17.71 20.65
C TYR A 214 -4.27 16.29 21.16
N THR A 215 -3.20 15.77 21.72
CA THR A 215 -3.17 14.50 22.44
C THR A 215 -3.07 14.78 23.94
N GLU A 216 -3.71 13.93 24.75
CA GLU A 216 -3.69 14.04 26.21
C GLU A 216 -3.23 12.68 26.76
N ASP A 217 -2.17 12.72 27.58
CA ASP A 217 -1.66 11.56 28.25
C ASP A 217 -2.41 11.29 29.56
N LYS A 218 -2.09 10.17 30.18
CA LYS A 218 -2.72 9.74 31.43
C LYS A 218 -2.31 10.61 32.64
N ASP A 219 -1.20 11.36 32.58
CA ASP A 219 -0.60 12.13 33.68
C ASP A 219 -1.02 13.60 33.66
#